data_25cca5959d1f4c75e58bcb427c5cafb6
#
_entry.id   25cca5959d1f4c75e58bcb427c5cafb6
#
_cell.length_a   1.000
_cell.length_b   1.000
_cell.length_c   1.000
_cell.angle_alpha   90.00
_cell.angle_beta   90.00
_cell.angle_gamma   90.00
#
_symmetry.space_group_name_H-M   'P 1'
#
loop_
_entity.id
_entity.type
_entity.pdbx_description
1 polymer ?
#
loop_
_entity_poly.entity_id
_entity_poly.type
_entity_poly.pdbx_seq_one_letter_code
_entity_poly.pdbx_strand_id
1 'polypeptide(L)'
;CRNIKMPERRSLMKYTKEDILRIADEENVSFIRLQFTDILGSLKNVAITRSQLEKALNNKCMFDGSSIEGFVRIEESDMYLHPDLDTFVIFPWRTSEDHKVARLICDVYCSDGTPFEGDPRYVLRRAIKKAADMGYSCNVGPECEFFLFHIDENGKPTTQTHDQGGYFDLGPVDRGENCRRDICLALEEMGFEIEASHHEVAEAQHEIDFKYDEVLTAADNVMTFKYVVKS
;
A
#
# COMPACT_ATOMS: atom_id res chain seq x y z
N CYS A 1 -7.34 -37.70 8.53
CA CYS A 1 -7.16 -36.49 7.72
C CYS A 1 -8.04 -36.62 6.49
N ARG A 2 -9.12 -35.85 6.41
CA ARG A 2 -9.98 -35.77 5.22
C ARG A 2 -9.36 -34.75 4.27
N ASN A 3 -9.06 -35.16 3.03
CA ASN A 3 -8.71 -34.26 1.95
C ASN A 3 -9.90 -33.34 1.64
N ILE A 4 -9.89 -32.14 2.20
CA ILE A 4 -10.79 -31.06 1.78
C ILE A 4 -10.13 -30.44 0.56
N LYS A 5 -10.61 -30.81 -0.64
CA LYS A 5 -10.33 -30.04 -1.85
C LYS A 5 -10.98 -28.66 -1.66
N MET A 6 -10.14 -27.67 -1.35
CA MET A 6 -10.57 -26.28 -1.39
C MET A 6 -10.92 -25.94 -2.86
N PRO A 7 -12.03 -25.25 -3.12
CA PRO A 7 -12.31 -24.79 -4.48
C PRO A 7 -11.21 -23.81 -4.88
N GLU A 8 -10.69 -23.97 -6.11
CA GLU A 8 -9.87 -22.96 -6.74
C GLU A 8 -10.64 -21.64 -6.75
N ARG A 9 -10.33 -20.73 -5.82
CA ARG A 9 -10.70 -19.34 -5.97
C ARG A 9 -9.91 -18.82 -7.17
N ARG A 10 -10.51 -18.88 -8.35
CA ARG A 10 -10.16 -17.94 -9.42
C ARG A 10 -10.29 -16.57 -8.78
N SER A 11 -9.16 -15.89 -8.56
CA SER A 11 -9.14 -14.46 -8.32
C SER A 11 -9.85 -13.82 -9.52
N LEU A 12 -11.14 -13.52 -9.35
CA LEU A 12 -11.84 -12.65 -10.28
C LEU A 12 -11.16 -11.29 -10.08
N MET A 13 -10.49 -10.80 -11.13
CA MET A 13 -9.95 -9.43 -11.13
C MET A 13 -11.04 -8.49 -10.63
N LYS A 14 -10.74 -7.69 -9.62
CA LYS A 14 -11.67 -6.71 -9.04
C LYS A 14 -12.06 -5.66 -10.07
N TYR A 15 -11.09 -5.25 -10.91
CA TYR A 15 -11.27 -4.25 -11.96
C TYR A 15 -10.65 -4.69 -13.28
N THR A 16 -11.33 -4.34 -14.39
CA THR A 16 -10.74 -4.31 -15.73
C THR A 16 -10.08 -2.94 -15.99
N LYS A 17 -9.31 -2.83 -17.08
CA LYS A 17 -8.77 -1.52 -17.51
C LYS A 17 -9.87 -0.52 -17.82
N GLU A 18 -10.93 -0.99 -18.47
CA GLU A 18 -12.12 -0.23 -18.84
C GLU A 18 -12.84 0.28 -17.58
N ASP A 19 -12.96 -0.55 -16.54
CA ASP A 19 -13.55 -0.13 -15.26
C ASP A 19 -12.74 1.00 -14.62
N ILE A 20 -11.40 0.87 -14.58
CA ILE A 20 -10.53 1.90 -13.99
C ILE A 20 -10.64 3.21 -14.78
N LEU A 21 -10.64 3.16 -16.11
CA LEU A 21 -10.82 4.35 -16.95
C LEU A 21 -12.16 5.03 -16.70
N ARG A 22 -13.24 4.24 -16.67
CA ARG A 22 -14.60 4.74 -16.38
C ARG A 22 -14.70 5.34 -14.97
N ILE A 23 -14.23 4.64 -13.94
CA ILE A 23 -14.27 5.14 -12.55
C ILE A 23 -13.44 6.42 -12.42
N ALA A 24 -12.27 6.49 -13.06
CA ALA A 24 -11.44 7.68 -13.03
C ALA A 24 -12.14 8.91 -13.64
N ASP A 25 -12.95 8.72 -14.68
CA ASP A 25 -13.75 9.80 -15.27
C ASP A 25 -14.97 10.16 -14.41
N GLU A 26 -15.73 9.17 -13.94
CA GLU A 26 -16.92 9.39 -13.08
C GLU A 26 -16.57 10.08 -11.77
N GLU A 27 -15.42 9.75 -11.19
CA GLU A 27 -14.95 10.25 -9.90
C GLU A 27 -14.02 11.48 -10.01
N ASN A 28 -13.85 12.07 -11.19
CA ASN A 28 -12.98 13.22 -11.44
C ASN A 28 -11.54 13.03 -10.98
N VAL A 29 -10.97 11.84 -11.20
CA VAL A 29 -9.56 11.55 -10.89
C VAL A 29 -8.65 12.29 -11.86
N SER A 30 -7.85 13.22 -11.39
CA SER A 30 -6.93 14.04 -12.19
C SER A 30 -5.48 13.55 -12.16
N PHE A 31 -5.08 12.91 -11.05
CA PHE A 31 -3.75 12.37 -10.84
C PHE A 31 -3.77 10.92 -10.38
N ILE A 32 -2.84 10.12 -10.89
CA ILE A 32 -2.69 8.73 -10.50
C ILE A 32 -1.24 8.50 -10.03
N ARG A 33 -1.08 7.93 -8.86
CA ARG A 33 0.21 7.53 -8.31
C ARG A 33 0.47 6.07 -8.66
N LEU A 34 1.48 5.82 -9.48
CA LEU A 34 2.01 4.49 -9.75
C LEU A 34 3.03 4.19 -8.66
N GLN A 35 2.66 3.34 -7.71
CA GLN A 35 3.44 3.07 -6.50
C GLN A 35 4.20 1.75 -6.64
N PHE A 36 5.43 1.70 -6.15
CA PHE A 36 6.24 0.50 -6.07
C PHE A 36 7.17 0.59 -4.84
N THR A 37 7.79 -0.50 -4.44
CA THR A 37 8.62 -0.55 -3.23
C THR A 37 10.07 -0.79 -3.59
N ASP A 38 11.01 -0.07 -2.96
CA ASP A 38 12.44 -0.34 -3.08
C ASP A 38 12.90 -1.48 -2.17
N ILE A 39 14.17 -1.88 -2.27
CA ILE A 39 14.75 -2.98 -1.49
C ILE A 39 14.80 -2.70 0.02
N LEU A 40 14.68 -1.45 0.43
CA LEU A 40 14.65 -1.02 1.84
C LEU A 40 13.23 -0.97 2.41
N GLY A 41 12.21 -1.35 1.64
CA GLY A 41 10.81 -1.30 2.04
C GLY A 41 10.23 0.13 2.02
N SER A 42 10.85 1.06 1.30
CA SER A 42 10.32 2.41 1.12
C SER A 42 9.39 2.46 -0.08
N LEU A 43 8.20 3.03 0.13
CA LEU A 43 7.25 3.25 -0.95
C LEU A 43 7.72 4.41 -1.84
N LYS A 44 7.88 4.13 -3.13
CA LYS A 44 8.19 5.09 -4.18
C LYS A 44 6.97 5.31 -5.08
N ASN A 45 6.94 6.39 -5.83
CA ASN A 45 5.91 6.57 -6.84
C ASN A 45 6.35 7.44 -8.01
N VAL A 46 5.75 7.18 -9.17
CA VAL A 46 5.69 8.09 -10.31
C VAL A 46 4.26 8.58 -10.43
N ALA A 47 4.05 9.90 -10.47
CA ALA A 47 2.72 10.47 -10.63
C ALA A 47 2.46 10.79 -12.11
N ILE A 48 1.30 10.41 -12.59
CA ILE A 48 0.83 10.70 -13.95
C ILE A 48 -0.51 11.44 -13.92
N THR A 49 -0.78 12.20 -14.98
CA THR A 49 -2.10 12.81 -15.17
C THR A 49 -3.10 11.79 -15.72
N ARG A 50 -4.41 12.08 -15.58
CA ARG A 50 -5.50 11.23 -16.12
C ARG A 50 -5.29 10.90 -17.61
N SER A 51 -4.76 11.82 -18.42
CA SER A 51 -4.51 11.62 -19.85
C SER A 51 -3.46 10.54 -20.16
N GLN A 52 -2.59 10.19 -19.19
CA GLN A 52 -1.57 9.15 -19.34
C GLN A 52 -2.02 7.79 -18.75
N LEU A 53 -3.20 7.73 -18.13
CA LEU A 53 -3.65 6.52 -17.43
C LEU A 53 -3.78 5.31 -18.37
N GLU A 54 -4.37 5.48 -19.55
CA GLU A 54 -4.50 4.40 -20.52
C GLU A 54 -3.14 3.84 -20.98
N LYS A 55 -2.15 4.72 -21.17
CA LYS A 55 -0.77 4.31 -21.47
C LYS A 55 -0.17 3.48 -20.33
N ALA A 56 -0.38 3.91 -19.08
CA ALA A 56 0.10 3.19 -17.91
C ALA A 56 -0.57 1.82 -17.75
N LEU A 57 -1.90 1.75 -17.91
CA LEU A 57 -2.65 0.49 -17.86
C LEU A 57 -2.23 -0.50 -18.97
N ASN A 58 -1.62 -0.02 -20.04
CA ASN A 58 -1.02 -0.84 -21.09
C ASN A 58 0.47 -1.15 -20.86
N ASN A 59 0.98 -0.97 -19.62
CA ASN A 59 2.34 -1.29 -19.21
C ASN A 59 3.41 -0.49 -19.98
N LYS A 60 3.08 0.75 -20.38
CA LYS A 60 3.97 1.61 -21.16
C LYS A 60 4.50 2.82 -20.38
N CYS A 61 4.39 2.78 -19.05
CA CYS A 61 4.96 3.81 -18.19
C CYS A 61 6.41 3.46 -17.86
N MET A 62 7.33 4.10 -18.55
CA MET A 62 8.76 3.98 -18.33
C MET A 62 9.23 4.95 -17.25
N PHE A 63 10.22 4.56 -16.47
CA PHE A 63 10.92 5.39 -15.50
C PHE A 63 12.40 5.04 -15.44
N ASP A 64 13.23 5.97 -14.96
CA ASP A 64 14.65 5.73 -14.72
C ASP A 64 14.85 5.09 -13.34
N GLY A 65 15.28 3.83 -13.32
CA GLY A 65 15.56 3.08 -12.10
C GLY A 65 16.96 3.27 -11.53
N SER A 66 17.86 3.96 -12.22
CA SER A 66 19.27 4.08 -11.83
C SER A 66 19.50 4.84 -10.52
N SER A 67 18.59 5.73 -10.17
CA SER A 67 18.63 6.51 -8.92
C SER A 67 17.91 5.84 -7.75
N ILE A 68 17.41 4.60 -7.93
CA ILE A 68 16.75 3.83 -6.89
C ILE A 68 17.75 2.82 -6.32
N GLU A 69 18.00 2.92 -5.01
CA GLU A 69 18.96 2.06 -4.34
C GLU A 69 18.63 0.58 -4.53
N GLY A 70 19.61 -0.19 -4.98
CA GLY A 70 19.49 -1.62 -5.20
C GLY A 70 18.76 -2.02 -6.49
N PHE A 71 18.39 -1.05 -7.36
CA PHE A 71 17.77 -1.39 -8.63
C PHE A 71 18.82 -1.68 -9.72
N VAL A 72 19.05 -0.75 -10.63
CA VAL A 72 19.87 -1.01 -11.82
C VAL A 72 20.99 0.01 -11.97
N ARG A 73 21.97 -0.29 -12.85
CA ARG A 73 23.02 0.66 -13.22
C ARG A 73 22.52 1.63 -14.29
N ILE A 74 23.26 2.73 -14.49
CA ILE A 74 22.90 3.80 -15.45
C ILE A 74 22.73 3.24 -16.88
N GLU A 75 23.52 2.24 -17.25
CA GLU A 75 23.49 1.63 -18.60
C GLU A 75 22.22 0.83 -18.88
N GLU A 76 21.47 0.45 -17.83
CA GLU A 76 20.25 -0.36 -17.90
C GLU A 76 19.09 0.35 -17.17
N SER A 77 19.07 1.68 -17.19
CA SER A 77 18.19 2.49 -16.34
C SER A 77 16.71 2.43 -16.70
N ASP A 78 16.39 2.15 -17.95
CA ASP A 78 14.99 2.13 -18.42
C ASP A 78 14.22 0.94 -17.87
N MET A 79 13.27 1.25 -16.99
CA MET A 79 12.38 0.27 -16.38
C MET A 79 10.92 0.64 -16.62
N TYR A 80 10.04 -0.34 -16.46
CA TYR A 80 8.60 -0.18 -16.71
C TYR A 80 7.78 -0.53 -15.48
N LEU A 81 6.74 0.26 -15.22
CA LEU A 81 5.74 -0.02 -14.20
C LEU A 81 4.56 -0.76 -14.81
N HIS A 82 4.25 -1.92 -14.25
CA HIS A 82 3.11 -2.74 -14.62
C HIS A 82 2.06 -2.67 -13.49
N PRO A 83 1.00 -1.86 -13.65
CA PRO A 83 -0.02 -1.69 -12.64
C PRO A 83 -0.79 -2.98 -12.35
N ASP A 84 -0.91 -3.33 -11.07
CA ASP A 84 -1.82 -4.34 -10.58
C ASP A 84 -3.21 -3.69 -10.44
N LEU A 85 -4.14 -4.09 -11.30
CA LEU A 85 -5.46 -3.45 -11.43
C LEU A 85 -6.30 -3.58 -10.16
N ASP A 86 -6.13 -4.68 -9.41
CA ASP A 86 -6.88 -4.95 -8.19
C ASP A 86 -6.51 -4.00 -7.04
N THR A 87 -5.39 -3.27 -7.19
CA THR A 87 -4.91 -2.31 -6.21
C THR A 87 -5.39 -0.87 -6.45
N PHE A 88 -6.24 -0.64 -7.47
CA PHE A 88 -6.76 0.70 -7.75
C PHE A 88 -7.60 1.23 -6.59
N VAL A 89 -7.23 2.40 -6.07
CA VAL A 89 -7.91 3.08 -4.95
C VAL A 89 -7.82 4.60 -5.15
N ILE A 90 -8.90 5.31 -4.84
CA ILE A 90 -8.94 6.77 -4.74
C ILE A 90 -8.62 7.15 -3.30
N PHE A 91 -7.71 8.12 -3.08
CA PHE A 91 -7.36 8.56 -1.74
C PHE A 91 -8.46 9.43 -1.11
N PRO A 92 -8.92 9.12 0.10
CA PRO A 92 -10.00 9.88 0.74
C PRO A 92 -9.59 11.30 1.18
N TRP A 93 -8.29 11.54 1.42
CA TRP A 93 -7.79 12.82 1.93
C TRP A 93 -7.22 13.78 0.86
N ARG A 94 -7.07 13.33 -0.36
CA ARG A 94 -6.56 14.16 -1.48
C ARG A 94 -7.70 14.53 -2.42
N THR A 95 -8.81 14.99 -1.84
CA THR A 95 -10.02 15.27 -2.59
C THR A 95 -10.37 16.77 -2.53
N SER A 96 -10.25 17.46 -3.67
CA SER A 96 -11.25 18.49 -4.00
C SER A 96 -12.29 17.82 -4.89
N GLU A 97 -13.52 18.32 -4.92
CA GLU A 97 -14.59 17.73 -5.75
C GLU A 97 -14.19 17.55 -7.22
N ASP A 98 -13.27 18.39 -7.71
CA ASP A 98 -12.85 18.46 -9.10
C ASP A 98 -11.51 17.78 -9.41
N HIS A 99 -10.72 17.37 -8.41
CA HIS A 99 -9.34 16.89 -8.63
C HIS A 99 -8.92 15.80 -7.64
N LYS A 100 -9.55 14.63 -7.72
CA LYS A 100 -9.19 13.49 -6.90
C LYS A 100 -7.86 12.86 -7.34
N VAL A 101 -7.20 12.21 -6.40
CA VAL A 101 -5.95 11.47 -6.62
C VAL A 101 -6.20 10.00 -6.35
N ALA A 102 -5.84 9.14 -7.30
CA ALA A 102 -5.86 7.69 -7.15
C ALA A 102 -4.46 7.10 -7.11
N ARG A 103 -4.36 5.83 -6.76
CA ARG A 103 -3.12 5.05 -6.88
C ARG A 103 -3.35 3.72 -7.55
N LEU A 104 -2.27 3.15 -8.09
CA LEU A 104 -2.11 1.74 -8.47
C LEU A 104 -0.77 1.27 -7.92
N ILE A 105 -0.72 0.09 -7.32
CA ILE A 105 0.54 -0.57 -6.99
C ILE A 105 1.03 -1.27 -8.24
N CYS A 106 2.34 -1.20 -8.49
CA CYS A 106 2.95 -1.72 -9.71
C CYS A 106 4.02 -2.74 -9.39
N ASP A 107 4.10 -3.77 -10.22
CA ASP A 107 5.28 -4.60 -10.37
C ASP A 107 6.29 -3.89 -11.28
N VAL A 108 7.59 -4.14 -11.08
CA VAL A 108 8.66 -3.52 -11.85
C VAL A 108 9.22 -4.50 -12.88
N TYR A 109 9.40 -4.00 -14.11
CA TYR A 109 9.88 -4.79 -15.25
C TYR A 109 11.09 -4.14 -15.92
N CYS A 110 11.99 -4.96 -16.45
CA CYS A 110 13.11 -4.53 -17.28
C CYS A 110 12.64 -4.11 -18.68
N SER A 111 13.51 -3.44 -19.43
CA SER A 111 13.23 -2.95 -20.80
C SER A 111 12.99 -4.08 -21.82
N ASP A 112 13.50 -5.29 -21.54
CA ASP A 112 13.28 -6.49 -22.36
C ASP A 112 11.92 -7.19 -22.09
N GLY A 113 11.12 -6.65 -21.15
CA GLY A 113 9.82 -7.17 -20.77
C GLY A 113 9.87 -8.30 -19.72
N THR A 114 11.04 -8.60 -19.14
CA THR A 114 11.15 -9.54 -18.02
C THR A 114 10.87 -8.85 -16.70
N PRO A 115 10.29 -9.56 -15.69
CA PRO A 115 10.17 -9.02 -14.35
C PRO A 115 11.53 -8.68 -13.77
N PHE A 116 11.64 -7.54 -13.08
CA PHE A 116 12.87 -7.17 -12.39
C PHE A 116 13.06 -8.03 -11.13
N GLU A 117 14.17 -8.78 -11.06
CA GLU A 117 14.43 -9.70 -9.96
C GLU A 117 14.65 -9.01 -8.60
N GLY A 118 15.01 -7.74 -8.60
CA GLY A 118 15.17 -6.92 -7.40
C GLY A 118 13.87 -6.27 -6.91
N ASP A 119 12.76 -6.43 -7.61
CA ASP A 119 11.46 -5.97 -7.13
C ASP A 119 10.97 -6.81 -5.95
N PRO A 120 10.80 -6.22 -4.73
CA PRO A 120 10.33 -6.96 -3.56
C PRO A 120 8.99 -7.68 -3.79
N ARG A 121 8.10 -7.09 -4.57
CA ARG A 121 6.82 -7.69 -4.92
C ARG A 121 7.00 -8.93 -5.80
N TYR A 122 7.94 -8.89 -6.75
CA TYR A 122 8.29 -10.05 -7.57
C TYR A 122 8.95 -11.16 -6.74
N VAL A 123 9.84 -10.80 -5.80
CA VAL A 123 10.44 -11.78 -4.87
C VAL A 123 9.35 -12.51 -4.07
N LEU A 124 8.35 -11.77 -3.57
CA LEU A 124 7.22 -12.35 -2.84
C LEU A 124 6.37 -13.26 -3.75
N ARG A 125 6.07 -12.84 -4.98
CA ARG A 125 5.34 -13.67 -5.97
C ARG A 125 6.09 -14.99 -6.26
N ARG A 126 7.42 -14.98 -6.32
CA ARG A 126 8.23 -16.20 -6.47
C ARG A 126 8.10 -17.13 -5.26
N ALA A 127 8.10 -16.56 -4.04
CA ALA A 127 7.89 -17.33 -2.81
C ALA A 127 6.48 -17.94 -2.75
N ILE A 128 5.46 -17.18 -3.11
CA ILE A 128 4.07 -17.65 -3.21
C ILE A 128 3.98 -18.82 -4.20
N LYS A 129 4.57 -18.65 -5.40
CA LYS A 129 4.59 -19.72 -6.39
C LYS A 129 5.25 -20.99 -5.87
N LYS A 130 6.40 -20.87 -5.19
CA LYS A 130 7.10 -22.01 -4.60
C LYS A 130 6.23 -22.70 -3.53
N ALA A 131 5.55 -21.96 -2.67
CA ALA A 131 4.62 -22.51 -1.71
C ALA A 131 3.46 -23.27 -2.39
N ALA A 132 2.87 -22.68 -3.43
CA ALA A 132 1.79 -23.28 -4.21
C ALA A 132 2.25 -24.56 -4.90
N ASP A 133 3.46 -24.61 -5.46
CA ASP A 133 4.04 -25.83 -6.07
C ASP A 133 4.23 -26.96 -5.03
N MET A 134 4.33 -26.61 -3.74
CA MET A 134 4.39 -27.55 -2.61
C MET A 134 2.99 -27.87 -2.02
N GLY A 135 1.92 -27.27 -2.55
CA GLY A 135 0.53 -27.48 -2.09
C GLY A 135 0.11 -26.60 -0.93
N TYR A 136 0.80 -25.48 -0.67
CA TYR A 136 0.49 -24.53 0.41
C TYR A 136 -0.03 -23.21 -0.15
N SER A 137 -0.92 -22.57 0.61
CA SER A 137 -1.26 -21.14 0.52
C SER A 137 -0.82 -20.44 1.79
N CYS A 138 -0.62 -19.13 1.74
CA CYS A 138 -0.19 -18.33 2.89
C CYS A 138 -1.10 -17.12 3.07
N ASN A 139 -1.69 -17.01 4.26
CA ASN A 139 -2.38 -15.81 4.73
C ASN A 139 -1.57 -15.17 5.85
N VAL A 140 -1.58 -13.84 5.93
CA VAL A 140 -0.85 -13.06 6.93
C VAL A 140 -1.78 -12.04 7.55
N GLY A 141 -1.82 -12.00 8.90
CA GLY A 141 -2.49 -10.98 9.69
C GLY A 141 -1.42 -10.08 10.32
N PRO A 142 -1.20 -8.87 9.82
CA PRO A 142 -0.25 -7.95 10.41
C PRO A 142 -0.89 -7.23 11.60
N GLU A 143 -0.12 -7.06 12.68
CA GLU A 143 -0.41 -6.20 13.83
C GLU A 143 0.49 -4.96 13.70
N CYS A 144 -0.12 -3.82 13.31
CA CYS A 144 0.65 -2.64 12.93
C CYS A 144 0.68 -1.60 14.05
N GLU A 145 1.82 -1.50 14.72
CA GLU A 145 2.05 -0.52 15.77
C GLU A 145 2.79 0.72 15.26
N PHE A 146 2.51 1.87 15.88
CA PHE A 146 3.18 3.12 15.56
C PHE A 146 3.19 4.07 16.76
N PHE A 147 4.12 5.02 16.74
CA PHE A 147 4.23 6.06 17.76
C PHE A 147 3.82 7.43 17.21
N LEU A 148 3.15 8.21 18.05
CA LEU A 148 2.84 9.61 17.78
C LEU A 148 3.74 10.51 18.62
N PHE A 149 4.56 11.33 17.97
CA PHE A 149 5.45 12.29 18.62
C PHE A 149 5.07 13.72 18.30
N HIS A 150 5.37 14.63 19.21
CA HIS A 150 5.27 16.05 18.92
C HIS A 150 6.27 16.48 17.84
N ILE A 151 5.89 17.45 17.06
CA ILE A 151 6.80 18.21 16.19
C ILE A 151 7.28 19.46 16.94
N ASP A 152 8.48 19.93 16.64
CA ASP A 152 9.01 21.17 17.21
C ASP A 152 8.38 22.43 16.57
N GLU A 153 8.74 23.61 17.06
CA GLU A 153 8.26 24.91 16.55
C GLU A 153 8.61 25.16 15.06
N ASN A 154 9.58 24.43 14.51
CA ASN A 154 10.00 24.50 13.11
C ASN A 154 9.37 23.37 12.24
N GLY A 155 8.45 22.56 12.82
CA GLY A 155 7.81 21.44 12.16
C GLY A 155 8.70 20.20 12.01
N LYS A 156 9.79 20.09 12.76
CA LYS A 156 10.68 18.91 12.73
C LYS A 156 10.19 17.84 13.70
N PRO A 157 10.33 16.55 13.33
CA PRO A 157 10.01 15.44 14.22
C PRO A 157 10.86 15.48 15.48
N THR A 158 10.24 15.15 16.63
CA THR A 158 10.92 14.97 17.91
C THR A 158 10.73 13.54 18.41
N THR A 159 11.32 13.20 19.55
CA THR A 159 11.05 11.97 20.30
C THR A 159 10.18 12.22 21.52
N GLN A 160 9.57 13.42 21.63
CA GLN A 160 8.67 13.75 22.73
C GLN A 160 7.32 13.09 22.48
N THR A 161 6.93 12.17 23.37
CA THR A 161 5.63 11.50 23.35
C THR A 161 4.49 12.49 23.56
N HIS A 162 3.37 12.29 22.88
CA HIS A 162 2.23 13.22 22.97
C HIS A 162 1.31 12.91 24.17
N ASP A 163 1.43 11.71 24.76
CA ASP A 163 0.72 11.29 25.96
C ASP A 163 1.56 10.33 26.82
N GLN A 164 0.99 9.89 27.94
CA GLN A 164 1.56 8.91 28.86
C GLN A 164 0.57 7.77 29.12
N GLY A 165 -0.24 7.44 28.12
CA GLY A 165 -1.16 6.33 28.15
C GLY A 165 -0.44 4.98 28.20
N GLY A 166 -1.19 3.95 28.53
CA GLY A 166 -0.78 2.56 28.53
C GLY A 166 -1.83 1.68 27.83
N TYR A 167 -1.65 0.38 27.96
CA TYR A 167 -2.47 -0.61 27.23
C TYR A 167 -3.96 -0.45 27.50
N PHE A 168 -4.74 -0.23 26.43
CA PHE A 168 -6.19 -0.02 26.45
C PHE A 168 -6.67 1.20 27.23
N ASP A 169 -5.81 2.15 27.56
CA ASP A 169 -6.24 3.40 28.14
C ASP A 169 -7.15 4.17 27.17
N LEU A 170 -8.02 4.99 27.75
CA LEU A 170 -8.96 5.85 27.02
C LEU A 170 -8.78 7.31 27.42
N GLY A 171 -9.48 8.21 26.76
CA GLY A 171 -9.45 9.63 27.12
C GLY A 171 -9.84 9.87 28.59
N PRO A 172 -9.19 10.83 29.27
CA PRO A 172 -8.29 11.88 28.71
C PRO A 172 -6.80 11.48 28.68
N VAL A 173 -6.42 10.28 29.11
CA VAL A 173 -5.02 9.82 29.14
C VAL A 173 -4.55 9.52 27.71
N ASP A 174 -5.30 8.70 26.99
CA ASP A 174 -5.10 8.48 25.54
C ASP A 174 -5.45 9.77 24.78
N ARG A 175 -4.45 10.41 24.20
CA ARG A 175 -4.62 11.60 23.35
C ARG A 175 -4.55 11.31 21.86
N GLY A 176 -4.27 10.06 21.48
CA GLY A 176 -4.17 9.61 20.10
C GLY A 176 -5.47 9.04 19.52
N GLU A 177 -6.54 8.92 20.32
CA GLU A 177 -7.81 8.31 19.91
C GLU A 177 -8.38 8.92 18.64
N ASN A 178 -8.40 10.24 18.51
CA ASN A 178 -8.92 10.91 17.32
C ASN A 178 -8.06 10.64 16.08
N CYS A 179 -6.73 10.64 16.24
CA CYS A 179 -5.82 10.31 15.15
C CYS A 179 -6.02 8.88 14.66
N ARG A 180 -6.09 7.91 15.58
CA ARG A 180 -6.38 6.51 15.22
C ARG A 180 -7.72 6.36 14.51
N ARG A 181 -8.79 7.03 15.02
CA ARG A 181 -10.11 7.01 14.39
C ARG A 181 -10.05 7.52 12.94
N ASP A 182 -9.38 8.64 12.70
CA ASP A 182 -9.30 9.24 11.37
C ASP A 182 -8.49 8.33 10.42
N ILE A 183 -7.43 7.67 10.92
CA ILE A 183 -6.69 6.65 10.18
C ILE A 183 -7.59 5.45 9.85
N CYS A 184 -8.34 4.91 10.82
CA CYS A 184 -9.25 3.79 10.60
C CYS A 184 -10.28 4.09 9.53
N LEU A 185 -10.95 5.25 9.61
CA LEU A 185 -11.96 5.66 8.64
C LEU A 185 -11.35 5.82 7.23
N ALA A 186 -10.17 6.40 7.12
CA ALA A 186 -9.47 6.51 5.84
C ALA A 186 -9.10 5.13 5.26
N LEU A 187 -8.66 4.20 6.10
CA LEU A 187 -8.37 2.83 5.69
C LEU A 187 -9.63 2.08 5.24
N GLU A 188 -10.76 2.22 5.96
CA GLU A 188 -12.04 1.61 5.57
C GLU A 188 -12.52 2.14 4.21
N GLU A 189 -12.42 3.45 3.95
CA GLU A 189 -12.73 4.03 2.64
C GLU A 189 -11.82 3.47 1.52
N MET A 190 -10.60 3.03 1.88
CA MET A 190 -9.68 2.37 0.96
C MET A 190 -9.91 0.86 0.86
N GLY A 191 -10.92 0.31 1.54
CA GLY A 191 -11.34 -1.08 1.44
C GLY A 191 -10.73 -2.03 2.47
N PHE A 192 -10.11 -1.51 3.53
CA PHE A 192 -9.65 -2.32 4.66
C PHE A 192 -10.85 -2.76 5.52
N GLU A 193 -10.75 -3.95 6.10
CA GLU A 193 -11.63 -4.40 7.18
C GLU A 193 -10.88 -4.23 8.50
N ILE A 194 -11.20 -3.14 9.23
CA ILE A 194 -10.57 -2.83 10.53
C ILE A 194 -11.18 -3.73 11.61
N GLU A 195 -10.36 -4.36 12.42
CA GLU A 195 -10.77 -5.27 13.49
C GLU A 195 -10.65 -4.63 14.87
N ALA A 196 -9.57 -3.88 15.14
CA ALA A 196 -9.36 -3.19 16.41
C ALA A 196 -8.52 -1.92 16.24
N SER A 197 -8.63 -1.03 17.23
CA SER A 197 -7.83 0.19 17.34
C SER A 197 -7.73 0.57 18.82
N HIS A 198 -6.52 0.63 19.36
CA HIS A 198 -6.31 0.91 20.78
C HIS A 198 -4.96 1.58 21.04
N HIS A 199 -4.81 2.12 22.28
CA HIS A 199 -3.53 2.53 22.82
C HIS A 199 -2.73 1.30 23.22
N GLU A 200 -1.44 1.27 22.89
CA GLU A 200 -0.53 0.19 23.22
C GLU A 200 0.18 0.41 24.57
N VAL A 201 1.08 -0.53 24.94
CA VAL A 201 1.72 -0.58 26.26
C VAL A 201 2.60 0.63 26.51
N ALA A 202 3.38 1.08 25.53
CA ALA A 202 4.31 2.20 25.72
C ALA A 202 3.61 3.55 25.54
N GLU A 203 4.16 4.59 26.19
CA GLU A 203 3.71 5.97 26.01
C GLU A 203 3.65 6.35 24.53
N ALA A 204 2.54 6.91 24.09
CA ALA A 204 2.28 7.34 22.70
C ALA A 204 2.36 6.22 21.65
N GLN A 205 2.30 4.96 22.06
CA GLN A 205 2.24 3.80 21.17
C GLN A 205 0.79 3.46 20.89
N HIS A 206 0.49 3.20 19.62
CA HIS A 206 -0.85 2.93 19.12
C HIS A 206 -0.82 1.72 18.21
N GLU A 207 -1.92 0.98 18.18
CA GLU A 207 -2.14 -0.17 17.30
C GLU A 207 -3.46 -0.05 16.54
N ILE A 208 -3.43 -0.49 15.30
CA ILE A 208 -4.62 -0.67 14.47
C ILE A 208 -4.50 -2.00 13.76
N ASP A 209 -5.41 -2.91 14.10
CA ASP A 209 -5.50 -4.23 13.50
C ASP A 209 -6.48 -4.22 12.34
N PHE A 210 -6.10 -4.87 11.27
CA PHE A 210 -6.97 -5.12 10.13
C PHE A 210 -6.89 -6.59 9.72
N LYS A 211 -7.97 -7.06 9.15
CA LYS A 211 -8.16 -8.46 8.80
C LYS A 211 -7.01 -9.02 7.98
N TYR A 212 -6.63 -10.25 8.30
CA TYR A 212 -5.67 -11.03 7.52
C TYR A 212 -6.14 -11.22 6.07
N ASP A 213 -5.18 -11.33 5.17
CA ASP A 213 -5.46 -11.61 3.76
C ASP A 213 -4.38 -12.53 3.16
N GLU A 214 -4.54 -12.89 1.91
CA GLU A 214 -3.51 -13.55 1.13
C GLU A 214 -2.22 -12.70 1.17
N VAL A 215 -1.08 -13.35 1.25
CA VAL A 215 0.19 -12.73 1.64
C VAL A 215 0.62 -11.54 0.78
N LEU A 216 0.31 -11.53 -0.53
CA LEU A 216 0.65 -10.38 -1.39
C LEU A 216 -0.26 -9.18 -1.08
N THR A 217 -1.55 -9.42 -0.93
CA THR A 217 -2.52 -8.39 -0.51
C THR A 217 -2.16 -7.84 0.86
N ALA A 218 -1.82 -8.73 1.83
CA ALA A 218 -1.40 -8.30 3.16
C ALA A 218 -0.13 -7.43 3.12
N ALA A 219 0.86 -7.77 2.27
CA ALA A 219 2.06 -6.96 2.08
C ALA A 219 1.74 -5.57 1.49
N ASP A 220 0.88 -5.51 0.47
CA ASP A 220 0.40 -4.25 -0.12
C ASP A 220 -0.38 -3.41 0.90
N ASN A 221 -1.18 -4.07 1.76
CA ASN A 221 -1.93 -3.43 2.83
C ASN A 221 -1.01 -2.81 3.89
N VAL A 222 0.06 -3.50 4.31
CA VAL A 222 1.06 -2.93 5.25
C VAL A 222 1.73 -1.69 4.65
N MET A 223 2.10 -1.72 3.37
CA MET A 223 2.68 -0.55 2.69
C MET A 223 1.69 0.61 2.60
N THR A 224 0.41 0.30 2.35
CA THR A 224 -0.68 1.28 2.33
C THR A 224 -0.91 1.88 3.72
N PHE A 225 -0.99 1.05 4.76
CA PHE A 225 -1.10 1.46 6.16
C PHE A 225 0.01 2.45 6.54
N LYS A 226 1.28 2.09 6.29
CA LYS A 226 2.43 2.98 6.54
C LYS A 226 2.32 4.33 5.83
N TYR A 227 1.72 4.36 4.65
CA TYR A 227 1.49 5.59 3.91
C TYR A 227 0.37 6.42 4.53
N VAL A 228 -0.77 5.79 4.87
CA VAL A 228 -1.92 6.46 5.51
C VAL A 228 -1.53 7.11 6.84
N VAL A 229 -0.86 6.35 7.73
CA VAL A 229 -0.41 6.85 9.05
C VAL A 229 0.49 8.08 8.93
N LYS A 230 1.22 8.25 7.82
CA LYS A 230 2.14 9.36 7.59
C LYS A 230 1.55 10.52 6.78
N SER A 231 0.31 10.40 6.31
CA SER A 231 -0.36 11.40 5.46
C SER A 231 -1.26 12.32 6.22
#